data_7ef3632cf3f83351439d4ece016b5833
#
_entry.id   7ef3632cf3f83351439d4ece016b5833
#
_cell.length_a   1.000
_cell.length_b   1.000
_cell.length_c   1.000
_cell.angle_alpha   90.00
_cell.angle_beta   90.00
_cell.angle_gamma   90.00
#
_symmetry.space_group_name_H-M   'P 1'
#
loop_
_entity.id
_entity.type
_entity.pdbx_description
1 polymer ?
#
loop_
_entity_poly.entity_id
_entity_poly.type
_entity_poly.pdbx_seq_one_letter_code
_entity_poly.pdbx_strand_id
1 'polypeptide(L)'
;CYVDAHTGTLWRKMKKLLIILISFFAVNLFAKEINIRSIYLYDNETMTIDKNNKYRYSPLKAFDDNDETVFAFKPQFGYRIGVYRIHFDKNYSIDEIKIKAGYFDKKYYSQNHRIKKITLIFNEGKFDSRLPVEKYSFVLEDEMKEQSLKFPKIECNEIWIRVDEIYKSEKYNDVCISELSFFNEGEKYKTQIRPGSYGMSEYKYDNSGNLIEEHLRADHINYQIKYSKNNSGALEGYTTYFDMEDNHEITEKIKTIHPIKNNEEVIEQLYGTKIKHIYENNKIVKTEVSKNDETYSINYYYSNNKLSHTDFGEFFYENGLLKGYFSYGYYCVDEDVKKIEKTTRIFCSYYLEYNDKNQIIKRVVSSWDGYTGVK
;
A
#
# COMPACT_ATOMS: atom_id res chain seq x y z
N CYS A 1 6.32 -6.12 -68.14
CA CYS A 1 6.42 -5.87 -66.69
C CYS A 1 5.50 -6.83 -65.97
N TYR A 2 6.04 -7.96 -65.49
CA TYR A 2 5.33 -8.85 -64.54
C TYR A 2 5.64 -8.36 -63.15
N VAL A 3 4.66 -7.77 -62.47
CA VAL A 3 4.75 -7.49 -61.04
C VAL A 3 4.17 -8.70 -60.33
N ASP A 4 5.00 -9.32 -59.55
CA ASP A 4 4.85 -10.58 -58.86
C ASP A 4 3.61 -10.59 -57.93
N ALA A 5 2.66 -11.46 -58.21
CA ALA A 5 1.44 -11.67 -57.39
C ALA A 5 1.77 -12.24 -55.97
N HIS A 6 3.01 -12.67 -55.74
CA HIS A 6 3.45 -13.21 -54.45
C HIS A 6 3.73 -12.16 -53.39
N THR A 7 4.12 -10.93 -53.74
CA THR A 7 4.42 -9.87 -52.78
C THR A 7 3.15 -9.32 -52.14
N GLY A 8 2.02 -9.28 -52.83
CA GLY A 8 0.75 -8.81 -52.33
C GLY A 8 0.15 -9.72 -51.23
N THR A 9 0.34 -11.02 -51.35
CA THR A 9 -0.17 -12.02 -50.41
C THR A 9 0.64 -12.04 -49.10
N LEU A 10 1.95 -11.88 -49.19
CA LEU A 10 2.85 -11.81 -48.03
C LEU A 10 2.56 -10.54 -47.21
N TRP A 11 2.36 -9.41 -47.88
CA TRP A 11 2.04 -8.12 -47.24
C TRP A 11 0.68 -8.12 -46.53
N ARG A 12 -0.33 -8.81 -47.10
CA ARG A 12 -1.63 -8.99 -46.46
C ARG A 12 -1.54 -9.90 -45.21
N LYS A 13 -0.74 -10.95 -45.24
CA LYS A 13 -0.48 -11.82 -44.10
C LYS A 13 0.27 -11.10 -42.98
N MET A 14 1.29 -10.31 -43.31
CA MET A 14 2.04 -9.48 -42.36
C MET A 14 1.15 -8.42 -41.70
N LYS A 15 0.29 -7.72 -42.48
CA LYS A 15 -0.68 -6.75 -41.89
C LYS A 15 -1.65 -7.42 -40.95
N LYS A 16 -2.18 -8.61 -41.26
CA LYS A 16 -3.07 -9.35 -40.33
C LYS A 16 -2.32 -9.78 -39.08
N LEU A 17 -1.08 -10.24 -39.19
CA LEU A 17 -0.25 -10.61 -38.04
C LEU A 17 0.08 -9.40 -37.15
N LEU A 18 0.37 -8.26 -37.78
CA LEU A 18 0.65 -7.00 -37.08
C LEU A 18 -0.59 -6.46 -36.37
N ILE A 19 -1.78 -6.56 -36.98
CA ILE A 19 -3.05 -6.17 -36.34
C ILE A 19 -3.37 -7.09 -35.18
N ILE A 20 -3.12 -8.40 -35.28
CA ILE A 20 -3.31 -9.35 -34.19
C ILE A 20 -2.31 -9.08 -33.07
N LEU A 21 -1.05 -8.80 -33.37
CA LEU A 21 -0.04 -8.40 -32.39
C LEU A 21 -0.41 -7.08 -31.70
N ILE A 22 -0.82 -6.06 -32.45
CA ILE A 22 -1.24 -4.77 -31.88
C ILE A 22 -2.51 -4.93 -31.04
N SER A 23 -3.49 -5.75 -31.44
CA SER A 23 -4.66 -6.04 -30.62
C SER A 23 -4.32 -6.83 -29.37
N PHE A 24 -3.37 -7.78 -29.42
CA PHE A 24 -2.88 -8.51 -28.24
C PHE A 24 -2.11 -7.59 -27.28
N PHE A 25 -1.30 -6.67 -27.78
CA PHE A 25 -0.64 -5.65 -26.97
C PHE A 25 -1.62 -4.62 -26.41
N ALA A 26 -2.64 -4.21 -27.18
CA ALA A 26 -3.64 -3.25 -26.73
C ALA A 26 -4.57 -3.81 -25.64
N VAL A 27 -4.90 -5.10 -25.67
CA VAL A 27 -5.71 -5.76 -24.62
C VAL A 27 -4.93 -5.87 -23.31
N ASN A 28 -3.59 -6.01 -23.35
CA ASN A 28 -2.79 -6.02 -22.12
C ASN A 28 -2.47 -4.61 -21.57
N LEU A 29 -2.74 -3.53 -22.34
CA LEU A 29 -2.51 -2.16 -21.90
C LEU A 29 -3.62 -1.58 -21.00
N PHE A 30 -4.74 -2.30 -20.82
CA PHE A 30 -5.90 -1.82 -20.04
C PHE A 30 -6.43 -2.87 -19.06
N ALA A 31 -5.54 -3.60 -18.39
CA ALA A 31 -5.99 -4.40 -17.25
C ALA A 31 -6.70 -3.46 -16.25
N LYS A 32 -7.98 -3.73 -15.97
CA LYS A 32 -8.73 -2.97 -14.97
C LYS A 32 -7.99 -3.07 -13.64
N GLU A 33 -7.73 -1.94 -13.02
CA GLU A 33 -7.06 -1.91 -11.73
C GLU A 33 -8.07 -1.80 -10.60
N ILE A 34 -7.84 -2.51 -9.49
CA ILE A 34 -8.55 -2.35 -8.24
C ILE A 34 -7.57 -1.90 -7.17
N ASN A 35 -7.87 -0.78 -6.51
CA ASN A 35 -6.98 -0.19 -5.52
C ASN A 35 -7.48 -0.48 -4.11
N ILE A 36 -6.71 -1.25 -3.36
CA ILE A 36 -6.94 -1.48 -1.93
C ILE A 36 -6.35 -0.30 -1.17
N ARG A 37 -7.21 0.40 -0.43
CA ARG A 37 -6.84 1.54 0.41
C ARG A 37 -6.36 1.11 1.78
N SER A 38 -7.03 0.14 2.38
CA SER A 38 -6.68 -0.39 3.69
C SER A 38 -7.24 -1.78 3.92
N ILE A 39 -6.60 -2.50 4.82
CA ILE A 39 -7.01 -3.82 5.28
C ILE A 39 -7.09 -3.77 6.79
N TYR A 40 -8.15 -4.34 7.35
CA TYR A 40 -8.35 -4.46 8.79
C TYR A 40 -8.52 -5.91 9.17
N LEU A 41 -7.84 -6.31 10.24
CA LEU A 41 -8.14 -7.53 10.97
C LEU A 41 -9.04 -7.15 12.14
N TYR A 42 -10.25 -7.69 12.19
CA TYR A 42 -11.25 -7.35 13.19
C TYR A 42 -11.08 -8.23 14.45
N ASP A 43 -11.29 -7.63 15.63
CA ASP A 43 -11.33 -8.31 16.93
C ASP A 43 -10.03 -9.02 17.38
N ASN A 44 -8.92 -8.28 17.53
CA ASN A 44 -7.66 -8.79 18.13
C ASN A 44 -7.05 -10.00 17.42
N GLU A 45 -7.44 -10.28 16.19
CA GLU A 45 -6.81 -11.30 15.37
C GLU A 45 -5.40 -10.87 15.06
N THR A 46 -4.47 -11.46 15.75
CA THR A 46 -3.06 -11.12 15.57
C THR A 46 -2.54 -11.81 14.34
N MET A 47 -2.05 -11.02 13.36
CA MET A 47 -1.18 -11.53 12.31
C MET A 47 -0.10 -12.42 12.96
N THR A 48 0.16 -13.56 12.35
CA THR A 48 1.25 -14.43 12.79
C THR A 48 2.57 -13.70 12.61
N ILE A 49 3.35 -13.59 13.69
CA ILE A 49 4.63 -12.88 13.70
C ILE A 49 5.78 -13.90 13.63
N ASP A 50 6.61 -13.79 12.59
CA ASP A 50 7.89 -14.50 12.51
C ASP A 50 8.97 -13.70 13.27
N LYS A 51 9.79 -14.40 14.06
CA LYS A 51 10.83 -13.75 14.88
C LYS A 51 11.92 -13.06 14.06
N ASN A 52 12.18 -13.56 12.84
CA ASN A 52 13.24 -13.06 11.97
C ASN A 52 12.73 -12.06 10.93
N ASN A 53 11.43 -12.07 10.64
CA ASN A 53 10.79 -11.15 9.72
C ASN A 53 9.34 -10.89 10.17
N LYS A 54 9.15 -9.81 10.93
CA LYS A 54 7.88 -9.43 11.54
C LYS A 54 6.70 -9.45 10.56
N TYR A 55 6.92 -9.11 9.29
CA TYR A 55 5.88 -8.97 8.27
C TYR A 55 5.85 -10.12 7.24
N ARG A 56 6.54 -11.22 7.54
CA ARG A 56 6.58 -12.40 6.64
C ARG A 56 5.19 -12.90 6.26
N TYR A 57 4.26 -12.81 7.19
CA TYR A 57 2.88 -13.31 7.07
C TYR A 57 1.84 -12.20 7.01
N SER A 58 2.23 -11.03 6.49
CA SER A 58 1.36 -9.87 6.43
C SER A 58 0.16 -10.09 5.52
N PRO A 59 -1.00 -9.44 5.77
CA PRO A 59 -2.16 -9.51 4.89
C PRO A 59 -1.91 -9.13 3.44
N LEU A 60 -0.85 -8.35 3.18
CA LEU A 60 -0.45 -7.99 1.82
C LEU A 60 0.01 -9.18 0.99
N LYS A 61 0.42 -10.26 1.67
CA LYS A 61 0.85 -11.51 1.03
C LYS A 61 -0.30 -12.27 0.36
N ALA A 62 -1.53 -11.89 0.64
CA ALA A 62 -2.70 -12.40 -0.09
C ALA A 62 -2.97 -11.67 -1.41
N PHE A 63 -2.13 -10.70 -1.83
CA PHE A 63 -2.33 -9.87 -3.01
C PHE A 63 -1.04 -9.62 -3.82
N ASP A 64 0.00 -10.42 -3.60
CA ASP A 64 1.31 -10.19 -4.21
C ASP A 64 1.61 -11.08 -5.42
N ASP A 65 0.61 -11.85 -5.88
CA ASP A 65 0.69 -12.81 -7.00
C ASP A 65 1.89 -13.79 -6.84
N ASN A 66 2.21 -14.18 -5.58
CA ASN A 66 3.35 -15.03 -5.26
C ASN A 66 2.96 -16.22 -4.37
N ASP A 67 2.93 -17.42 -4.94
CA ASP A 67 2.56 -18.64 -4.24
C ASP A 67 3.55 -19.06 -3.12
N GLU A 68 4.75 -18.48 -3.09
CA GLU A 68 5.74 -18.74 -2.02
C GLU A 68 5.46 -17.92 -0.76
N THR A 69 4.58 -16.94 -0.83
CA THR A 69 4.18 -16.10 0.30
C THR A 69 2.78 -16.45 0.77
N VAL A 70 2.46 -16.02 2.00
CA VAL A 70 1.15 -16.31 2.58
C VAL A 70 0.79 -15.28 3.64
N PHE A 71 -0.45 -14.86 3.65
CA PHE A 71 -1.07 -14.24 4.81
C PHE A 71 -1.43 -15.31 5.83
N ALA A 72 -0.98 -15.16 7.07
CA ALA A 72 -1.34 -16.06 8.15
C ALA A 72 -1.76 -15.30 9.42
N PHE A 73 -2.83 -15.77 10.05
CA PHE A 73 -3.37 -15.21 11.29
C PHE A 73 -3.79 -16.32 12.26
N LYS A 74 -3.80 -15.99 13.55
CA LYS A 74 -4.24 -16.93 14.59
C LYS A 74 -5.75 -16.87 14.73
N PRO A 75 -6.47 -18.00 14.58
CA PRO A 75 -7.91 -18.03 14.76
C PRO A 75 -8.29 -17.74 16.21
N GLN A 76 -9.35 -16.99 16.40
CA GLN A 76 -10.02 -16.87 17.69
C GLN A 76 -11.18 -17.86 17.73
N PHE A 77 -11.13 -18.78 18.70
CA PHE A 77 -12.20 -19.74 18.89
C PHE A 77 -13.35 -19.11 19.69
N GLY A 78 -14.49 -18.98 19.05
CA GLY A 78 -15.69 -18.40 19.59
C GLY A 78 -16.77 -18.31 18.52
N TYR A 79 -17.45 -17.17 18.46
CA TYR A 79 -18.52 -16.92 17.48
C TYR A 79 -17.99 -16.76 16.03
N ARG A 80 -16.69 -16.40 15.85
CA ARG A 80 -16.04 -16.18 14.56
C ARG A 80 -14.60 -16.67 14.63
N ILE A 81 -14.12 -17.26 13.56
CA ILE A 81 -12.72 -17.74 13.47
C ILE A 81 -11.80 -16.60 13.01
N GLY A 82 -12.30 -15.70 12.17
CA GLY A 82 -11.59 -14.54 11.68
C GLY A 82 -12.46 -13.65 10.80
N VAL A 83 -12.24 -12.33 10.88
CA VAL A 83 -12.81 -11.35 9.96
C VAL A 83 -11.72 -10.43 9.42
N TYR A 84 -11.69 -10.33 8.13
CA TYR A 84 -10.71 -9.62 7.36
C TYR A 84 -11.43 -8.66 6.42
N ARG A 85 -11.20 -7.38 6.60
CA ARG A 85 -11.93 -6.32 5.93
C ARG A 85 -11.02 -5.59 4.97
N ILE A 86 -11.43 -5.51 3.73
CA ILE A 86 -10.72 -4.83 2.65
C ILE A 86 -11.50 -3.59 2.27
N HIS A 87 -10.86 -2.44 2.24
CA HIS A 87 -11.42 -1.20 1.73
C HIS A 87 -10.76 -0.81 0.41
N PHE A 88 -11.58 -0.42 -0.54
CA PHE A 88 -11.15 0.13 -1.81
C PHE A 88 -11.14 1.67 -1.79
N ASP A 89 -10.45 2.28 -2.73
CA ASP A 89 -10.36 3.73 -2.89
C ASP A 89 -11.65 4.35 -3.46
N LYS A 90 -12.44 3.53 -4.18
CA LYS A 90 -13.73 3.89 -4.80
C LYS A 90 -14.62 2.65 -4.92
N ASN A 91 -15.81 2.81 -5.50
CA ASN A 91 -16.68 1.69 -5.84
C ASN A 91 -16.14 0.91 -7.03
N TYR A 92 -16.16 -0.43 -6.92
CA TYR A 92 -15.83 -1.38 -7.97
C TYR A 92 -16.97 -2.38 -8.16
N SER A 93 -17.20 -2.78 -9.42
CA SER A 93 -18.12 -3.88 -9.73
C SER A 93 -17.35 -5.21 -9.67
N ILE A 94 -17.79 -6.13 -8.83
CA ILE A 94 -17.17 -7.45 -8.64
C ILE A 94 -18.27 -8.51 -8.75
N ASP A 95 -17.99 -9.64 -9.40
CA ASP A 95 -18.89 -10.80 -9.53
C ASP A 95 -18.21 -12.13 -9.19
N GLU A 96 -16.89 -12.13 -8.99
CA GLU A 96 -16.13 -13.31 -8.60
C GLU A 96 -14.92 -12.91 -7.76
N ILE A 97 -14.67 -13.70 -6.71
CA ILE A 97 -13.40 -13.70 -5.97
C ILE A 97 -12.80 -15.08 -6.11
N LYS A 98 -11.52 -15.15 -6.50
CA LYS A 98 -10.76 -16.40 -6.43
C LYS A 98 -9.86 -16.39 -5.23
N ILE A 99 -9.78 -17.54 -4.55
CA ILE A 99 -9.02 -17.71 -3.32
C ILE A 99 -8.15 -18.95 -3.39
N LYS A 100 -6.89 -18.80 -2.96
CA LYS A 100 -6.01 -19.90 -2.58
C LYS A 100 -6.03 -20.04 -1.06
N ALA A 101 -6.96 -20.86 -0.54
CA ALA A 101 -7.23 -21.04 0.88
C ALA A 101 -6.28 -22.06 1.48
N GLY A 102 -5.26 -21.60 2.19
CA GLY A 102 -4.21 -22.40 2.80
C GLY A 102 -2.81 -21.88 2.47
N TYR A 103 -1.78 -22.53 2.99
CA TYR A 103 -0.40 -22.28 2.59
C TYR A 103 -0.09 -23.12 1.33
N PHE A 104 0.10 -22.49 0.17
CA PHE A 104 0.24 -23.17 -1.13
C PHE A 104 1.66 -23.72 -1.38
N ASP A 105 2.19 -24.35 -0.37
CA ASP A 105 3.42 -25.15 -0.38
C ASP A 105 3.09 -26.59 0.07
N LYS A 106 3.48 -27.59 -0.71
CA LYS A 106 3.16 -29.01 -0.45
C LYS A 106 3.56 -29.48 0.95
N LYS A 107 4.64 -28.93 1.50
CA LYS A 107 5.14 -29.25 2.84
C LYS A 107 4.28 -28.63 3.93
N TYR A 108 3.73 -27.44 3.71
CA TYR A 108 3.06 -26.64 4.74
C TYR A 108 1.53 -26.65 4.63
N TYR A 109 0.97 -27.14 3.53
CA TYR A 109 -0.49 -27.11 3.28
C TYR A 109 -1.29 -27.77 4.39
N SER A 110 -1.02 -29.05 4.71
CA SER A 110 -1.72 -29.78 5.79
C SER A 110 -1.29 -29.33 7.19
N GLN A 111 -0.10 -28.74 7.31
CA GLN A 111 0.44 -28.31 8.59
C GLN A 111 -0.21 -27.06 9.17
N ASN A 112 -0.94 -26.28 8.35
CA ASN A 112 -1.67 -25.07 8.75
C ASN A 112 -3.18 -25.28 8.61
N HIS A 113 -3.99 -24.47 9.28
CA HIS A 113 -5.44 -24.46 9.08
C HIS A 113 -5.76 -23.92 7.68
N ARG A 114 -6.73 -24.58 7.02
CA ARG A 114 -7.29 -24.13 5.74
C ARG A 114 -8.73 -23.73 5.95
N ILE A 115 -9.21 -22.76 5.18
CA ILE A 115 -10.58 -22.29 5.28
C ILE A 115 -11.51 -23.35 4.69
N LYS A 116 -12.52 -23.77 5.48
CA LYS A 116 -13.58 -24.69 5.05
C LYS A 116 -14.84 -23.94 4.63
N LYS A 117 -15.22 -22.92 5.38
CA LYS A 117 -16.39 -22.11 5.09
C LYS A 117 -16.06 -20.62 5.25
N ILE A 118 -16.49 -19.85 4.27
CA ILE A 118 -16.26 -18.42 4.19
C ILE A 118 -17.57 -17.69 3.90
N THR A 119 -17.77 -16.53 4.51
CA THR A 119 -18.85 -15.61 4.16
C THR A 119 -18.25 -14.29 3.71
N LEU A 120 -18.59 -13.89 2.49
CA LEU A 120 -18.30 -12.57 1.96
C LEU A 120 -19.43 -11.63 2.34
N ILE A 121 -19.11 -10.45 2.88
CA ILE A 121 -20.07 -9.42 3.25
C ILE A 121 -19.62 -8.12 2.59
N PHE A 122 -20.48 -7.55 1.77
CA PHE A 122 -20.20 -6.34 1.02
C PHE A 122 -20.87 -5.14 1.68
N ASN A 123 -20.18 -4.00 1.74
CA ASN A 123 -20.69 -2.71 2.19
C ASN A 123 -21.25 -2.68 3.65
N GLU A 124 -20.83 -3.59 4.53
CA GLU A 124 -21.33 -3.67 5.93
C GLU A 124 -21.02 -2.38 6.73
N GLY A 125 -19.87 -1.75 6.49
CA GLY A 125 -19.44 -0.54 7.18
C GLY A 125 -20.18 0.73 6.77
N LYS A 126 -21.06 0.65 5.77
CA LYS A 126 -21.91 1.75 5.30
C LYS A 126 -21.16 3.06 4.98
N PHE A 127 -19.92 2.97 4.46
CA PHE A 127 -19.19 4.17 4.00
C PHE A 127 -19.92 4.90 2.87
N ASP A 128 -20.65 4.15 2.03
CA ASP A 128 -21.66 4.71 1.13
C ASP A 128 -23.02 4.12 1.51
N SER A 129 -23.84 4.89 2.21
CA SER A 129 -25.16 4.44 2.68
C SER A 129 -26.15 4.12 1.54
N ARG A 130 -25.79 4.45 0.31
CA ARG A 130 -26.58 4.13 -0.90
C ARG A 130 -26.35 2.71 -1.40
N LEU A 131 -25.26 2.07 -1.00
CA LEU A 131 -24.94 0.72 -1.41
C LEU A 131 -25.60 -0.30 -0.48
N PRO A 132 -26.25 -1.36 -1.04
CA PRO A 132 -26.86 -2.40 -0.23
C PRO A 132 -25.82 -3.28 0.46
N VAL A 133 -26.17 -3.81 1.63
CA VAL A 133 -25.37 -4.84 2.31
C VAL A 133 -25.77 -6.19 1.73
N GLU A 134 -24.81 -6.89 1.13
CA GLU A 134 -24.99 -8.21 0.53
C GLU A 134 -24.12 -9.25 1.21
N LYS A 135 -24.62 -10.50 1.33
CA LYS A 135 -23.90 -11.60 2.03
C LYS A 135 -24.00 -12.91 1.23
N TYR A 136 -22.84 -13.53 1.00
CA TYR A 136 -22.73 -14.81 0.30
C TYR A 136 -21.81 -15.76 1.04
N SER A 137 -22.27 -17.00 1.26
CA SER A 137 -21.49 -18.02 1.96
C SER A 137 -21.09 -19.15 1.02
N PHE A 138 -19.85 -19.62 1.16
CA PHE A 138 -19.25 -20.64 0.33
C PHE A 138 -18.60 -21.71 1.20
N VAL A 139 -18.68 -22.98 0.76
CA VAL A 139 -17.92 -24.08 1.31
C VAL A 139 -16.79 -24.38 0.35
N LEU A 140 -15.56 -24.37 0.85
CA LEU A 140 -14.35 -24.66 0.09
C LEU A 140 -13.98 -26.14 0.23
N GLU A 141 -13.37 -26.68 -0.80
CA GLU A 141 -12.78 -28.01 -0.78
C GLU A 141 -11.41 -28.00 -0.09
N ASP A 142 -11.06 -29.08 0.63
CA ASP A 142 -9.73 -29.22 1.26
C ASP A 142 -8.69 -29.67 0.22
N GLU A 143 -8.49 -28.86 -0.79
CA GLU A 143 -7.57 -29.13 -1.89
C GLU A 143 -6.66 -27.92 -2.15
N MET A 144 -5.38 -28.21 -2.45
CA MET A 144 -4.39 -27.19 -2.78
C MET A 144 -4.60 -26.69 -4.23
N LYS A 145 -5.75 -26.03 -4.46
CA LYS A 145 -6.13 -25.42 -5.74
C LYS A 145 -6.80 -24.07 -5.51
N GLU A 146 -6.71 -23.19 -6.51
CA GLU A 146 -7.49 -21.96 -6.54
C GLU A 146 -8.98 -22.29 -6.66
N GLN A 147 -9.81 -21.66 -5.85
CA GLN A 147 -11.26 -21.88 -5.84
C GLN A 147 -11.99 -20.57 -6.15
N SER A 148 -13.03 -20.70 -6.98
CA SER A 148 -13.83 -19.58 -7.48
C SER A 148 -15.09 -19.40 -6.62
N LEU A 149 -15.31 -18.20 -6.13
CA LEU A 149 -16.46 -17.76 -5.36
C LEU A 149 -17.27 -16.81 -6.25
N LYS A 150 -18.29 -17.34 -6.92
CA LYS A 150 -19.15 -16.56 -7.84
C LYS A 150 -20.43 -16.11 -7.16
N PHE A 151 -20.81 -14.87 -7.38
CA PHE A 151 -22.01 -14.23 -6.85
C PHE A 151 -22.56 -13.23 -7.88
N PRO A 152 -23.81 -12.75 -7.73
CA PRO A 152 -24.32 -11.67 -8.57
C PRO A 152 -23.39 -10.44 -8.55
N LYS A 153 -23.30 -9.75 -9.67
CA LYS A 153 -22.47 -8.55 -9.78
C LYS A 153 -22.86 -7.50 -8.73
N ILE A 154 -21.89 -7.11 -7.91
CA ILE A 154 -22.07 -6.18 -6.81
C ILE A 154 -21.19 -4.96 -7.02
N GLU A 155 -21.72 -3.77 -6.81
CA GLU A 155 -20.96 -2.56 -6.67
C GLU A 155 -20.59 -2.35 -5.20
N CYS A 156 -19.29 -2.30 -4.89
CA CYS A 156 -18.80 -2.18 -3.53
C CYS A 156 -17.51 -1.38 -3.41
N ASN A 157 -17.33 -0.74 -2.26
CA ASN A 157 -16.08 -0.13 -1.84
C ASN A 157 -15.47 -0.83 -0.62
N GLU A 158 -16.13 -1.89 -0.14
CA GLU A 158 -15.72 -2.65 1.01
C GLU A 158 -16.16 -4.10 0.93
N ILE A 159 -15.26 -5.02 1.29
CA ILE A 159 -15.56 -6.44 1.43
C ILE A 159 -15.04 -6.92 2.79
N TRP A 160 -15.90 -7.60 3.55
CA TRP A 160 -15.52 -8.37 4.72
C TRP A 160 -15.43 -9.84 4.33
N ILE A 161 -14.32 -10.46 4.61
CA ILE A 161 -14.09 -11.88 4.43
C ILE A 161 -14.14 -12.52 5.81
N ARG A 162 -15.25 -13.18 6.14
CA ARG A 162 -15.43 -13.84 7.41
C ARG A 162 -15.17 -15.34 7.27
N VAL A 163 -14.23 -15.86 8.06
CA VAL A 163 -13.97 -17.30 8.16
C VAL A 163 -14.92 -17.90 9.19
N ASP A 164 -15.80 -18.79 8.75
CA ASP A 164 -16.83 -19.43 9.59
C ASP A 164 -16.39 -20.81 10.09
N GLU A 165 -15.71 -21.60 9.24
CA GLU A 165 -15.21 -22.95 9.57
C GLU A 165 -13.82 -23.17 8.94
N ILE A 166 -13.02 -24.03 9.57
CA ILE A 166 -11.69 -24.42 9.10
C ILE A 166 -11.54 -25.96 9.02
N TYR A 167 -10.69 -26.40 8.10
CA TYR A 167 -10.06 -27.71 8.17
C TYR A 167 -8.90 -27.63 9.16
N LYS A 168 -8.88 -28.54 10.13
CA LYS A 168 -7.86 -28.52 11.19
C LYS A 168 -6.48 -28.87 10.62
N SER A 169 -5.49 -28.19 11.13
CA SER A 169 -4.08 -28.43 10.83
C SER A 169 -3.53 -29.62 11.58
N GLU A 170 -2.41 -30.14 11.07
CA GLU A 170 -1.64 -31.19 11.74
C GLU A 170 -0.63 -30.63 12.74
N LYS A 171 -0.21 -29.37 12.60
CA LYS A 171 0.93 -28.84 13.36
C LYS A 171 0.80 -27.41 13.87
N TYR A 172 0.48 -26.46 12.98
CA TYR A 172 0.47 -25.03 13.31
C TYR A 172 -0.98 -24.54 13.48
N ASN A 173 -1.17 -23.62 14.41
CA ASN A 173 -2.50 -23.08 14.73
C ASN A 173 -2.76 -21.75 13.98
N ASP A 174 -2.36 -21.68 12.71
CA ASP A 174 -2.52 -20.50 11.88
C ASP A 174 -3.48 -20.78 10.73
N VAL A 175 -4.42 -19.88 10.47
CA VAL A 175 -5.24 -19.87 9.25
C VAL A 175 -4.48 -19.15 8.16
N CYS A 176 -4.39 -19.74 6.98
CA CYS A 176 -3.60 -19.24 5.89
C CYS A 176 -4.45 -18.90 4.66
N ILE A 177 -4.06 -17.83 3.96
CA ILE A 177 -4.56 -17.42 2.64
C ILE A 177 -3.33 -17.07 1.79
N SER A 178 -3.06 -17.86 0.74
CA SER A 178 -1.94 -17.58 -0.15
C SER A 178 -2.27 -16.50 -1.17
N GLU A 179 -3.51 -16.45 -1.68
CA GLU A 179 -3.86 -15.45 -2.71
C GLU A 179 -5.35 -15.14 -2.70
N LEU A 180 -5.68 -13.87 -2.99
CA LEU A 180 -7.01 -13.36 -3.26
C LEU A 180 -6.99 -12.54 -4.55
N SER A 181 -7.88 -12.84 -5.48
CA SER A 181 -8.02 -12.10 -6.74
C SER A 181 -9.47 -11.73 -7.00
N PHE A 182 -9.69 -10.52 -7.50
CA PHE A 182 -11.00 -9.95 -7.80
C PHE A 182 -11.27 -9.99 -9.30
N PHE A 183 -12.51 -10.28 -9.69
CA PHE A 183 -12.94 -10.38 -11.08
C PHE A 183 -14.26 -9.65 -11.32
N ASN A 184 -14.43 -9.17 -12.55
CA ASN A 184 -15.68 -8.67 -13.06
C ASN A 184 -15.87 -9.15 -14.50
N GLU A 185 -16.97 -9.87 -14.78
CA GLU A 185 -17.30 -10.41 -16.10
C GLU A 185 -16.17 -11.30 -16.68
N GLY A 186 -15.51 -12.06 -15.80
CA GLY A 186 -14.41 -12.97 -16.14
C GLY A 186 -13.04 -12.30 -16.31
N GLU A 187 -12.95 -10.98 -16.22
CA GLU A 187 -11.69 -10.24 -16.27
C GLU A 187 -11.11 -10.07 -14.87
N LYS A 188 -9.84 -10.49 -14.68
CA LYS A 188 -9.09 -10.28 -13.43
C LYS A 188 -8.73 -8.80 -13.29
N TYR A 189 -9.04 -8.22 -12.13
CA TYR A 189 -8.47 -6.94 -11.74
C TYR A 189 -6.98 -7.10 -11.40
N LYS A 190 -6.16 -6.16 -11.86
CA LYS A 190 -4.81 -5.98 -11.33
C LYS A 190 -4.95 -5.30 -9.96
N THR A 191 -4.72 -6.05 -8.90
CA THR A 191 -4.78 -5.52 -7.54
C THR A 191 -3.57 -4.62 -7.30
N GLN A 192 -3.83 -3.40 -6.84
CA GLN A 192 -2.83 -2.47 -6.38
C GLN A 192 -3.19 -2.00 -4.98
N ILE A 193 -2.17 -1.75 -4.18
CA ILE A 193 -2.38 -1.22 -2.85
C ILE A 193 -1.92 0.22 -2.89
N ARG A 194 -2.89 1.14 -2.83
CA ARG A 194 -2.64 2.57 -2.94
C ARG A 194 -3.32 3.31 -1.80
N PRO A 195 -2.70 4.37 -1.26
CA PRO A 195 -3.36 5.23 -0.31
C PRO A 195 -4.59 5.85 -0.96
N GLY A 196 -5.68 6.00 -0.22
CA GLY A 196 -6.69 6.99 -0.57
C GLY A 196 -6.05 8.37 -0.57
N SER A 197 -6.37 9.22 -1.53
CA SER A 197 -5.79 10.55 -1.66
C SER A 197 -6.30 11.46 -0.53
N TYR A 198 -5.58 11.51 0.58
CA TYR A 198 -5.83 12.48 1.64
C TYR A 198 -4.96 13.73 1.48
N GLY A 199 -3.75 13.53 1.02
CA GLY A 199 -2.80 14.58 0.70
C GLY A 199 -1.83 14.12 -0.37
N MET A 200 -1.27 15.06 -1.09
CA MET A 200 -0.22 14.81 -2.04
C MET A 200 0.86 15.90 -1.99
N SER A 201 2.09 15.49 -2.25
CA SER A 201 3.19 16.41 -2.57
C SER A 201 3.65 16.13 -3.98
N GLU A 202 3.76 17.18 -4.80
CA GLU A 202 4.36 17.14 -6.13
C GLU A 202 5.71 17.85 -6.06
N TYR A 203 6.74 17.27 -6.66
CA TYR A 203 8.11 17.75 -6.58
C TYR A 203 8.61 18.18 -7.96
N LYS A 204 9.32 19.33 -8.03
CA LYS A 204 10.01 19.78 -9.23
C LYS A 204 11.50 19.89 -8.97
N TYR A 205 12.27 19.56 -9.99
CA TYR A 205 13.72 19.55 -9.97
C TYR A 205 14.27 20.45 -11.09
N ASP A 206 15.44 21.04 -10.85
CA ASP A 206 16.19 21.73 -11.89
C ASP A 206 16.85 20.70 -12.87
N ASN A 207 17.50 21.21 -13.90
CA ASN A 207 18.19 20.37 -14.89
C ASN A 207 19.34 19.56 -14.27
N SER A 208 19.90 19.99 -13.16
CA SER A 208 20.97 19.31 -12.41
C SER A 208 20.43 18.29 -11.41
N GLY A 209 19.09 18.17 -11.26
CA GLY A 209 18.44 17.23 -10.37
C GLY A 209 18.28 17.72 -8.93
N ASN A 210 18.49 19.01 -8.65
CA ASN A 210 18.22 19.57 -7.33
C ASN A 210 16.73 19.86 -7.18
N LEU A 211 16.16 19.55 -6.01
CA LEU A 211 14.79 19.91 -5.66
C LEU A 211 14.67 21.44 -5.60
N ILE A 212 13.73 22.01 -6.36
CA ILE A 212 13.49 23.46 -6.41
C ILE A 212 12.09 23.85 -5.94
N GLU A 213 11.14 22.95 -5.99
CA GLU A 213 9.75 23.23 -5.60
C GLU A 213 9.05 21.96 -5.09
N GLU A 214 8.23 22.11 -4.07
CA GLU A 214 7.28 21.11 -3.59
C GLU A 214 5.90 21.78 -3.53
N HIS A 215 4.90 21.13 -4.08
CA HIS A 215 3.51 21.54 -3.97
C HIS A 215 2.77 20.57 -3.07
N LEU A 216 2.51 20.95 -1.84
CA LEU A 216 1.80 20.19 -0.83
C LEU A 216 0.32 20.53 -0.85
N ARG A 217 -0.52 19.54 -1.10
CA ARG A 217 -1.99 19.63 -1.05
C ARG A 217 -2.51 18.60 -0.07
N ALA A 218 -3.26 19.02 0.93
CA ALA A 218 -3.95 18.15 1.86
C ALA A 218 -5.15 18.89 2.45
N ASP A 219 -6.31 18.31 2.40
CA ASP A 219 -7.59 18.82 2.91
C ASP A 219 -7.73 20.36 2.84
N HIS A 220 -7.37 21.08 3.91
CA HIS A 220 -7.39 22.56 3.95
C HIS A 220 -6.01 23.19 3.72
N ILE A 221 -4.98 22.40 3.36
CA ILE A 221 -3.60 22.86 3.19
C ILE A 221 -3.26 22.87 1.70
N ASN A 222 -2.78 24.00 1.21
CA ASN A 222 -2.30 24.15 -0.16
C ASN A 222 -1.08 25.05 -0.15
N TYR A 223 0.10 24.45 0.08
CA TYR A 223 1.37 25.18 0.14
C TYR A 223 2.21 24.91 -1.09
N GLN A 224 2.70 25.98 -1.69
CA GLN A 224 3.81 25.93 -2.64
C GLN A 224 5.09 26.30 -1.90
N ILE A 225 6.02 25.35 -1.84
CA ILE A 225 7.29 25.51 -1.16
C ILE A 225 8.37 25.69 -2.21
N LYS A 226 9.09 26.80 -2.17
CA LYS A 226 10.26 27.04 -3.03
C LYS A 226 11.52 26.80 -2.23
N TYR A 227 12.46 26.09 -2.83
CA TYR A 227 13.71 25.72 -2.19
C TYR A 227 14.89 26.52 -2.72
N SER A 228 15.77 26.94 -1.82
CA SER A 228 17.05 27.56 -2.13
C SER A 228 18.15 27.05 -1.21
N LYS A 229 19.39 26.99 -1.69
CA LYS A 229 20.55 26.67 -0.86
C LYS A 229 21.04 27.93 -0.16
N ASN A 230 21.27 27.84 1.15
CA ASN A 230 21.91 28.89 1.91
C ASN A 230 23.45 28.75 1.85
N ASN A 231 24.16 29.68 2.51
CA ASN A 231 25.64 29.73 2.52
C ASN A 231 26.29 28.48 3.19
N SER A 232 25.59 27.77 4.03
CA SER A 232 26.07 26.52 4.65
C SER A 232 25.81 25.30 3.80
N GLY A 233 25.15 25.46 2.63
CA GLY A 233 24.75 24.37 1.75
C GLY A 233 23.43 23.67 2.16
N ALA A 234 22.78 24.12 3.23
CA ALA A 234 21.47 23.63 3.61
C ALA A 234 20.39 24.09 2.62
N LEU A 235 19.43 23.20 2.35
CA LEU A 235 18.28 23.48 1.50
C LEU A 235 17.15 24.05 2.35
N GLU A 236 16.81 25.32 2.13
CA GLU A 236 15.74 26.02 2.86
C GLU A 236 14.49 26.09 1.99
N GLY A 237 13.36 25.68 2.56
CA GLY A 237 12.04 25.71 1.91
C GLY A 237 11.20 26.86 2.48
N TYR A 238 10.71 27.70 1.59
CA TYR A 238 9.89 28.87 1.90
C TYR A 238 8.52 28.75 1.25
N THR A 239 7.47 29.11 1.99
CA THR A 239 6.12 29.30 1.45
C THR A 239 5.75 30.78 1.51
N THR A 240 4.92 31.21 0.56
CA THR A 240 4.34 32.56 0.56
C THR A 240 2.83 32.40 0.61
N TYR A 241 2.19 33.11 1.53
CA TYR A 241 0.74 33.16 1.66
C TYR A 241 0.29 34.59 1.90
N PHE A 242 -0.98 34.86 1.60
CA PHE A 242 -1.57 36.17 1.80
C PHE A 242 -2.20 36.24 3.18
N ASP A 243 -1.73 37.17 3.99
CA ASP A 243 -2.34 37.47 5.28
C ASP A 243 -3.55 38.40 5.09
N MET A 244 -4.71 37.87 5.42
CA MET A 244 -5.98 38.61 5.27
C MET A 244 -6.17 39.71 6.33
N GLU A 245 -5.52 39.60 7.49
CA GLU A 245 -5.63 40.57 8.57
C GLU A 245 -4.82 41.80 8.25
N ASP A 246 -3.56 41.60 7.83
CA ASP A 246 -2.64 42.70 7.54
C ASP A 246 -2.60 43.11 6.06
N ASN A 247 -3.35 42.40 5.20
CA ASN A 247 -3.49 42.66 3.76
C ASN A 247 -2.15 42.71 3.01
N HIS A 248 -1.23 41.79 3.32
CA HIS A 248 0.07 41.69 2.66
C HIS A 248 0.50 40.22 2.47
N GLU A 249 1.50 40.03 1.59
CA GLU A 249 2.12 38.69 1.41
C GLU A 249 3.18 38.46 2.49
N ILE A 250 3.07 37.32 3.16
CA ILE A 250 4.05 36.82 4.11
C ILE A 250 4.82 35.66 3.48
N THR A 251 6.15 35.75 3.51
CA THR A 251 7.03 34.65 3.15
C THR A 251 7.64 34.04 4.41
N GLU A 252 7.36 32.81 4.66
CA GLU A 252 7.80 32.10 5.86
C GLU A 252 8.68 30.88 5.51
N LYS A 253 9.75 30.70 6.28
CA LYS A 253 10.59 29.51 6.19
C LYS A 253 9.95 28.37 6.95
N ILE A 254 9.56 27.32 6.23
CA ILE A 254 8.83 26.19 6.80
C ILE A 254 9.69 24.94 6.99
N LYS A 255 10.84 24.87 6.31
CA LYS A 255 11.71 23.68 6.35
C LYS A 255 13.16 24.06 6.09
N THR A 256 14.07 23.40 6.81
CA THR A 256 15.50 23.42 6.51
C THR A 256 16.01 21.99 6.48
N ILE A 257 16.64 21.58 5.36
CA ILE A 257 17.27 20.28 5.19
C ILE A 257 18.78 20.52 5.21
N HIS A 258 19.43 20.06 6.27
CA HIS A 258 20.87 20.19 6.40
C HIS A 258 21.60 19.12 5.57
N PRO A 259 22.77 19.44 4.99
CA PRO A 259 23.58 18.43 4.31
C PRO A 259 24.01 17.32 5.29
N ILE A 260 24.13 16.09 4.78
CA ILE A 260 24.58 14.96 5.60
C ILE A 260 25.97 15.27 6.16
N LYS A 261 26.08 15.21 7.49
CA LYS A 261 27.33 15.38 8.22
C LYS A 261 27.45 14.31 9.29
N ASN A 262 28.62 13.65 9.39
CA ASN A 262 28.84 12.56 10.33
C ASN A 262 27.81 11.43 10.24
N ASN A 263 27.38 11.09 9.04
CA ASN A 263 26.31 10.11 8.78
C ASN A 263 24.93 10.51 9.33
N GLU A 264 24.69 11.78 9.58
CA GLU A 264 23.42 12.30 10.04
C GLU A 264 22.89 13.35 9.05
N GLU A 265 21.62 13.24 8.68
CA GLU A 265 20.86 14.29 8.00
C GLU A 265 19.84 14.87 8.98
N VAL A 266 19.78 16.17 9.07
CA VAL A 266 18.86 16.87 9.98
C VAL A 266 17.88 17.70 9.15
N ILE A 267 16.60 17.52 9.43
CA ILE A 267 15.51 18.31 8.83
C ILE A 267 14.80 19.03 9.97
N GLU A 268 14.80 20.34 9.91
CA GLU A 268 14.05 21.18 10.84
C GLU A 268 12.79 21.68 10.14
N GLN A 269 11.66 21.57 10.81
CA GLN A 269 10.35 21.99 10.29
C GLN A 269 9.78 23.11 11.13
N LEU A 270 8.84 23.83 10.55
CA LEU A 270 8.02 24.82 11.25
C LEU A 270 7.42 24.21 12.53
N TYR A 271 7.23 25.01 13.55
CA TYR A 271 6.75 24.60 14.89
C TYR A 271 7.69 23.67 15.67
N GLY A 272 8.99 23.73 15.41
CA GLY A 272 10.03 23.10 16.24
C GLY A 272 10.15 21.58 16.09
N THR A 273 9.51 20.97 15.10
CA THR A 273 9.75 19.55 14.82
C THR A 273 11.12 19.37 14.17
N LYS A 274 11.92 18.48 14.73
CA LYS A 274 13.23 18.12 14.21
C LYS A 274 13.27 16.64 13.89
N ILE A 275 13.65 16.31 12.66
CA ILE A 275 13.82 14.94 12.18
C ILE A 275 15.30 14.73 11.94
N LYS A 276 15.86 13.67 12.53
CA LYS A 276 17.24 13.26 12.32
C LYS A 276 17.30 11.87 11.72
N HIS A 277 17.81 11.74 10.51
CA HIS A 277 18.11 10.48 9.87
C HIS A 277 19.55 10.07 10.15
N ILE A 278 19.75 8.85 10.60
CA ILE A 278 21.05 8.27 10.92
C ILE A 278 21.35 7.21 9.88
N TYR A 279 22.55 7.28 9.29
CA TYR A 279 23.00 6.43 8.20
C TYR A 279 24.17 5.55 8.64
N GLU A 280 24.18 4.30 8.18
CA GLU A 280 25.33 3.40 8.24
C GLU A 280 25.55 2.82 6.83
N ASN A 281 26.79 2.89 6.33
CA ASN A 281 27.12 2.43 4.98
C ASN A 281 26.17 2.97 3.89
N ASN A 282 25.88 4.26 3.95
CA ASN A 282 24.94 4.97 3.06
C ASN A 282 23.48 4.47 3.10
N LYS A 283 23.09 3.79 4.18
CA LYS A 283 21.73 3.33 4.41
C LYS A 283 21.18 3.98 5.66
N ILE A 284 19.96 4.46 5.59
CA ILE A 284 19.26 4.94 6.78
C ILE A 284 18.99 3.77 7.71
N VAL A 285 19.48 3.83 8.93
CA VAL A 285 19.26 2.77 9.94
C VAL A 285 18.31 3.20 11.04
N LYS A 286 18.20 4.50 11.27
CA LYS A 286 17.33 5.07 12.29
C LYS A 286 16.84 6.46 11.90
N THR A 287 15.63 6.78 12.27
CA THR A 287 15.11 8.15 12.29
C THR A 287 14.71 8.49 13.72
N GLU A 288 15.14 9.66 14.18
CA GLU A 288 14.71 10.26 15.44
C GLU A 288 13.83 11.48 15.10
N VAL A 289 12.66 11.57 15.70
CA VAL A 289 11.76 12.70 15.57
C VAL A 289 11.57 13.31 16.94
N SER A 290 11.92 14.60 17.04
CA SER A 290 11.83 15.36 18.28
C SER A 290 10.86 16.53 18.13
N LYS A 291 9.98 16.72 19.12
CA LYS A 291 9.07 17.84 19.22
C LYS A 291 8.72 18.07 20.68
N ASN A 292 8.79 19.32 21.17
CA ASN A 292 8.40 19.71 22.55
C ASN A 292 9.07 18.82 23.62
N ASP A 293 10.39 18.58 23.50
CA ASP A 293 11.21 17.74 24.40
C ASP A 293 10.90 16.23 24.38
N GLU A 294 9.93 15.81 23.60
CA GLU A 294 9.68 14.40 23.34
C GLU A 294 10.47 13.93 22.11
N THR A 295 11.03 12.73 22.19
CA THR A 295 11.75 12.09 21.09
C THR A 295 11.28 10.65 20.94
N TYR A 296 10.90 10.28 19.72
CA TYR A 296 10.65 8.89 19.37
C TYR A 296 11.57 8.45 18.23
N SER A 297 11.80 7.14 18.15
CA SER A 297 12.73 6.55 17.18
C SER A 297 12.05 5.52 16.32
N ILE A 298 12.50 5.43 15.07
CA ILE A 298 12.05 4.45 14.08
C ILE A 298 13.31 3.74 13.57
N ASN A 299 13.40 2.42 13.72
CA ASN A 299 14.48 1.62 13.16
C ASN A 299 14.14 1.08 11.78
N TYR A 300 15.13 0.98 10.91
CA TYR A 300 14.98 0.52 9.53
C TYR A 300 15.75 -0.78 9.33
N TYR A 301 15.10 -1.74 8.68
CA TYR A 301 15.63 -3.08 8.47
C TYR A 301 15.75 -3.38 6.99
N TYR A 302 16.79 -4.09 6.61
CA TYR A 302 17.11 -4.42 5.22
C TYR A 302 17.08 -5.93 4.99
N SER A 303 16.60 -6.33 3.81
CA SER A 303 16.68 -7.69 3.30
C SER A 303 17.22 -7.65 1.87
N ASN A 304 18.18 -8.49 1.55
CA ASN A 304 18.81 -8.51 0.22
C ASN A 304 19.26 -7.12 -0.26
N ASN A 305 19.83 -6.34 0.63
CA ASN A 305 20.29 -4.97 0.39
C ASN A 305 19.21 -3.93 0.07
N LYS A 306 17.92 -4.31 0.14
CA LYS A 306 16.76 -3.42 -0.02
C LYS A 306 16.12 -3.14 1.33
N LEU A 307 15.62 -1.93 1.49
CA LEU A 307 14.86 -1.52 2.67
C LEU A 307 13.58 -2.38 2.74
N SER A 308 13.43 -3.14 3.82
CA SER A 308 12.36 -4.13 3.97
C SER A 308 11.22 -3.62 4.84
N HIS A 309 11.53 -3.19 6.05
CA HIS A 309 10.52 -2.74 7.01
C HIS A 309 11.12 -1.79 8.04
N THR A 310 10.24 -1.22 8.86
CA THR A 310 10.58 -0.50 10.09
C THR A 310 9.96 -1.22 11.29
N ASP A 311 10.06 -0.65 12.47
CA ASP A 311 9.33 -1.12 13.66
C ASP A 311 7.81 -1.09 13.47
N PHE A 312 7.30 -0.23 12.57
CA PHE A 312 5.89 0.10 12.42
C PHE A 312 5.26 -0.28 11.08
N GLY A 313 6.04 -0.80 10.12
CA GLY A 313 5.49 -1.11 8.81
C GLY A 313 6.50 -1.69 7.83
N GLU A 314 6.04 -2.02 6.64
CA GLU A 314 6.85 -2.61 5.57
C GLU A 314 6.86 -1.75 4.31
N PHE A 315 7.95 -1.84 3.55
CA PHE A 315 8.14 -1.17 2.27
C PHE A 315 7.79 -2.11 1.12
N PHE A 316 7.23 -1.56 0.06
CA PHE A 316 6.97 -2.33 -1.14
C PHE A 316 7.61 -1.70 -2.37
N TYR A 317 7.91 -2.56 -3.34
CA TYR A 317 8.65 -2.21 -4.55
C TYR A 317 7.88 -2.64 -5.79
N GLU A 318 7.98 -1.86 -6.83
CA GLU A 318 7.50 -2.21 -8.17
C GLU A 318 8.61 -1.87 -9.17
N ASN A 319 8.93 -2.81 -10.06
CA ASN A 319 10.03 -2.65 -11.04
C ASN A 319 11.38 -2.23 -10.42
N GLY A 320 11.65 -2.69 -9.19
CA GLY A 320 12.89 -2.38 -8.49
C GLY A 320 12.93 -1.02 -7.79
N LEU A 321 11.95 -0.16 -7.98
CA LEU A 321 11.81 1.14 -7.32
C LEU A 321 10.93 1.01 -6.06
N LEU A 322 11.30 1.72 -5.00
CA LEU A 322 10.47 1.86 -3.81
C LEU A 322 9.17 2.58 -4.18
N LYS A 323 8.03 1.93 -4.01
CA LYS A 323 6.73 2.50 -4.36
C LYS A 323 5.94 3.03 -3.19
N GLY A 324 6.18 2.50 -2.01
CA GLY A 324 5.45 3.00 -0.86
C GLY A 324 5.75 2.28 0.44
N TYR A 325 4.97 2.61 1.44
CA TYR A 325 5.10 2.12 2.80
C TYR A 325 3.73 1.80 3.39
N PHE A 326 3.61 0.60 3.94
CA PHE A 326 2.46 0.16 4.71
C PHE A 326 2.73 0.32 6.18
N SER A 327 1.95 1.15 6.83
CA SER A 327 1.97 1.26 8.27
C SER A 327 1.03 0.23 8.88
N TYR A 328 1.50 -0.44 9.92
CA TYR A 328 0.72 -1.29 10.81
C TYR A 328 0.37 -0.42 12.02
N GLY A 329 -0.68 0.36 11.85
CA GLY A 329 -0.90 1.51 12.66
C GLY A 329 -1.64 1.27 13.94
N TYR A 330 -1.23 2.05 14.88
CA TYR A 330 -2.02 2.44 16.02
C TYR A 330 -3.01 3.50 15.58
N TYR A 331 -4.29 3.30 15.79
CA TYR A 331 -5.27 4.35 15.92
C TYR A 331 -5.81 4.28 17.33
N CYS A 332 -5.51 5.26 18.05
CA CYS A 332 -6.31 6.17 18.82
C CYS A 332 -5.36 7.04 19.63
N VAL A 333 -5.23 8.26 19.25
CA VAL A 333 -4.90 9.29 20.21
C VAL A 333 -6.23 9.66 20.86
N ASP A 334 -6.67 8.83 21.77
CA ASP A 334 -7.50 9.29 22.87
C ASP A 334 -6.51 9.58 23.98
N GLU A 335 -6.42 10.82 24.42
CA GLU A 335 -5.44 11.29 25.41
C GLU A 335 -5.55 10.56 26.76
N ASP A 336 -6.56 9.73 26.95
CA ASP A 336 -6.82 8.95 28.17
C ASP A 336 -6.38 7.48 28.11
N VAL A 337 -5.87 6.97 26.95
CA VAL A 337 -5.53 5.54 26.83
C VAL A 337 -4.03 5.31 26.95
N LYS A 338 -3.56 5.13 28.19
CA LYS A 338 -2.24 4.53 28.51
C LYS A 338 -2.12 3.03 28.16
N LYS A 339 -3.02 2.50 27.35
CA LYS A 339 -3.01 1.11 26.88
C LYS A 339 -3.02 1.10 25.36
N ILE A 340 -1.87 0.73 24.80
CA ILE A 340 -1.71 0.42 23.37
C ILE A 340 -2.55 -0.83 23.08
N GLU A 341 -3.80 -0.68 22.68
CA GLU A 341 -4.57 -1.78 22.13
C GLU A 341 -4.03 -2.09 20.74
N LYS A 342 -3.63 -3.35 20.55
CA LYS A 342 -3.10 -3.87 19.28
C LYS A 342 -4.23 -4.06 18.26
N THR A 343 -4.76 -2.99 17.73
CA THR A 343 -5.62 -3.09 16.53
C THR A 343 -4.73 -3.23 15.31
N THR A 344 -4.87 -4.31 14.59
CA THR A 344 -4.08 -4.53 13.37
C THR A 344 -4.78 -3.88 12.18
N ARG A 345 -4.66 -2.57 12.09
CA ARG A 345 -5.01 -1.82 10.88
C ARG A 345 -3.78 -1.66 10.02
N ILE A 346 -3.90 -2.08 8.76
CA ILE A 346 -2.86 -1.91 7.77
C ILE A 346 -3.38 -0.93 6.73
N PHE A 347 -2.64 0.13 6.52
CA PHE A 347 -2.98 1.11 5.49
C PHE A 347 -1.70 1.54 4.76
N CYS A 348 -1.85 1.85 3.49
CA CYS A 348 -0.77 2.44 2.74
C CYS A 348 -0.56 3.87 3.23
N SER A 349 0.55 4.15 3.93
CA SER A 349 0.85 5.47 4.46
C SER A 349 1.24 6.43 3.35
N TYR A 350 2.01 5.97 2.37
CA TYR A 350 2.33 6.76 1.20
C TYR A 350 2.62 5.90 -0.03
N TYR A 351 2.48 6.52 -1.20
CA TYR A 351 2.81 5.98 -2.51
C TYR A 351 3.64 7.00 -3.29
N LEU A 352 4.65 6.52 -4.03
CA LEU A 352 5.61 7.35 -4.74
C LEU A 352 5.50 7.14 -6.25
N GLU A 353 5.49 8.25 -7.00
CA GLU A 353 5.60 8.27 -8.45
C GLU A 353 6.95 8.87 -8.84
N TYR A 354 7.54 8.37 -9.92
CA TYR A 354 8.88 8.72 -10.37
C TYR A 354 8.86 9.20 -11.81
N ASN A 355 9.80 10.09 -12.15
CA ASN A 355 10.11 10.43 -13.51
C ASN A 355 11.11 9.43 -14.14
N ASP A 356 11.42 9.62 -15.43
CA ASP A 356 12.37 8.77 -16.17
C ASP A 356 13.80 8.78 -15.60
N LYS A 357 14.14 9.74 -14.75
CA LYS A 357 15.43 9.84 -14.05
C LYS A 357 15.40 9.18 -12.66
N ASN A 358 14.34 8.45 -12.33
CA ASN A 358 14.09 7.83 -11.01
C ASN A 358 14.03 8.84 -9.86
N GLN A 359 13.64 10.09 -10.11
CA GLN A 359 13.39 11.09 -9.08
C GLN A 359 11.91 11.04 -8.68
N ILE A 360 11.61 11.15 -7.40
CA ILE A 360 10.24 11.20 -6.90
C ILE A 360 9.60 12.50 -7.37
N ILE A 361 8.57 12.41 -8.23
CA ILE A 361 7.82 13.56 -8.72
C ILE A 361 6.51 13.75 -7.97
N LYS A 362 6.03 12.69 -7.29
CA LYS A 362 4.80 12.76 -6.52
C LYS A 362 4.79 11.78 -5.37
N ARG A 363 4.29 12.23 -4.25
CA ARG A 363 4.00 11.44 -3.07
C ARG A 363 2.53 11.60 -2.72
N VAL A 364 1.80 10.50 -2.66
CA VAL A 364 0.41 10.48 -2.19
C VAL A 364 0.37 9.91 -0.78
N VAL A 365 -0.33 10.56 0.13
CA VAL A 365 -0.42 10.20 1.55
C VAL A 365 -1.85 9.84 1.88
N SER A 366 -2.07 8.75 2.64
CA SER A 366 -3.41 8.18 2.82
C SER A 366 -4.21 8.74 3.97
N SER A 367 -3.63 9.47 4.90
CA SER A 367 -4.38 9.84 6.08
C SER A 367 -3.81 10.93 6.94
N TRP A 368 -4.64 11.31 7.88
CA TRP A 368 -4.45 12.17 9.03
C TRP A 368 -3.20 11.91 9.88
N ASP A 369 -2.49 10.80 9.67
CA ASP A 369 -1.25 10.48 10.36
C ASP A 369 -0.08 11.39 9.97
N GLY A 370 -0.38 12.56 9.45
CA GLY A 370 0.55 13.66 9.34
C GLY A 370 1.30 13.99 10.63
N TYR A 371 0.86 13.40 11.74
CA TYR A 371 1.53 13.50 13.04
C TYR A 371 2.51 12.36 13.36
N THR A 372 2.54 11.28 12.62
CA THR A 372 3.52 10.20 12.87
C THR A 372 4.92 10.50 12.35
N GLY A 373 5.26 11.75 12.05
CA GLY A 373 6.65 12.18 11.79
C GLY A 373 7.36 11.54 10.60
N VAL A 374 6.75 10.59 9.91
CA VAL A 374 7.23 10.04 8.64
C VAL A 374 6.63 10.90 7.53
N LYS A 375 7.10 12.13 7.46
CA LYS A 375 6.85 13.02 6.33
C LYS A 375 8.01 12.97 5.38
#